data_bb1a1202d892cdb6f17984728ef8b96d
#
_entry.id   bb1a1202d892cdb6f17984728ef8b96d
#
_cell.length_a   1.000
_cell.length_b   1.000
_cell.length_c   1.000
_cell.angle_alpha   90.00
_cell.angle_beta   90.00
_cell.angle_gamma   90.00
#
_symmetry.space_group_name_H-M   'P 1'
#
loop_
_entity.id
_entity.type
_entity.pdbx_description
1 polymer ?
#
loop_
_entity_poly.entity_id
_entity_poly.type
_entity_poly.pdbx_seq_one_letter_code
_entity_poly.pdbx_strand_id
1 'polypeptide(L)'
;MRLRYIFILLMLLNFLSISAQKIEKVHGEYTYHVPDNVSLEEGKRTAIERAKIQALADAFGALVSQNNSTIVKNENGKSSVNFLSIGGSDVKGEWIETIGEPKLDIFYESNMLTIKVSIDGKAREI
;
A
#
# COMPACT_ATOMS: atom_id res chain seq x y z
N MET A 1 -0.43 11.33 50.85
CA MET A 1 -1.74 11.31 50.18
C MET A 1 -1.74 11.85 48.76
N ARG A 2 -0.98 12.89 48.49
CA ARG A 2 -0.90 13.47 47.13
C ARG A 2 -0.17 12.56 46.14
N LEU A 3 0.71 11.70 46.60
CA LEU A 3 1.46 10.75 45.77
C LEU A 3 0.60 9.63 45.22
N ARG A 4 -0.51 9.29 45.87
CA ARG A 4 -1.43 8.25 45.37
C ARG A 4 -2.15 8.69 44.11
N TYR A 5 -2.56 9.94 44.01
CA TYR A 5 -3.29 10.47 42.86
C TYR A 5 -2.39 10.64 41.66
N ILE A 6 -1.12 10.99 41.88
CA ILE A 6 -0.12 11.10 40.84
C ILE A 6 0.16 9.74 40.21
N PHE A 7 0.19 8.67 41.02
CA PHE A 7 0.40 7.31 40.54
C PHE A 7 -0.78 6.82 39.68
N ILE A 8 -1.98 7.12 40.07
CA ILE A 8 -3.19 6.75 39.34
C ILE A 8 -3.26 7.53 38.03
N LEU A 9 -2.89 8.81 38.04
CA LEU A 9 -2.83 9.63 36.87
C LEU A 9 -1.78 9.16 35.87
N LEU A 10 -0.62 8.74 36.35
CA LEU A 10 0.44 8.16 35.53
C LEU A 10 0.04 6.82 34.91
N MET A 11 -0.72 5.99 35.64
CA MET A 11 -1.24 4.75 35.10
C MET A 11 -2.27 4.99 34.01
N LEU A 12 -3.13 5.99 34.18
CA LEU A 12 -4.14 6.34 33.18
C LEU A 12 -3.50 6.87 31.88
N LEU A 13 -2.41 7.58 31.98
CA LEU A 13 -1.66 8.07 30.81
C LEU A 13 -1.04 6.93 30.01
N ASN A 14 -0.66 5.85 30.65
CA ASN A 14 -0.10 4.69 29.96
C ASN A 14 -1.14 3.93 29.14
N PHE A 15 -2.40 3.96 29.54
CA PHE A 15 -3.48 3.30 28.81
C PHE A 15 -3.87 4.05 27.52
N LEU A 16 -3.65 5.33 27.45
CA LEU A 16 -3.98 6.15 26.29
C LEU A 16 -3.03 5.96 25.12
N SER A 17 -1.83 5.46 25.37
CA SER A 17 -0.81 5.28 24.33
C SER A 17 -0.91 3.94 23.59
N ILE A 18 -1.76 3.02 24.03
CA ILE A 18 -1.83 1.65 23.48
C ILE A 18 -2.73 1.55 22.25
N SER A 19 -3.61 2.53 22.02
CA SER A 19 -4.60 2.44 20.95
C SER A 19 -4.20 3.08 19.62
N ALA A 20 -3.04 3.68 19.52
CA ALA A 20 -2.59 4.31 18.28
C ALA A 20 -1.96 3.27 17.36
N GLN A 21 -2.56 3.04 16.21
CA GLN A 21 -1.95 2.21 15.18
C GLN A 21 -0.67 2.87 14.69
N LYS A 22 0.37 2.06 14.61
CA LYS A 22 1.68 2.53 14.23
C LYS A 22 1.76 2.79 12.74
N ILE A 23 2.18 3.99 12.38
CA ILE A 23 2.45 4.33 10.99
C ILE A 23 3.90 3.98 10.70
N GLU A 24 4.12 3.21 9.64
CA GLU A 24 5.44 2.76 9.24
C GLU A 24 5.83 3.32 7.88
N LYS A 25 7.13 3.49 7.69
CA LYS A 25 7.67 3.81 6.36
C LYS A 25 7.77 2.52 5.58
N VAL A 26 7.29 2.56 4.36
CA VAL A 26 7.29 1.40 3.47
C VAL A 26 7.91 1.77 2.13
N HIS A 27 8.46 0.77 1.46
CA HIS A 27 9.06 0.92 0.15
C HIS A 27 8.52 -0.15 -0.78
N GLY A 28 8.17 0.23 -1.99
CA GLY A 28 7.68 -0.69 -2.98
C GLY A 28 8.34 -0.50 -4.34
N GLU A 29 8.50 -1.60 -5.04
CA GLU A 29 9.00 -1.61 -6.39
C GLU A 29 8.11 -2.51 -7.24
N TYR A 30 7.89 -2.12 -8.47
CA TYR A 30 7.11 -2.91 -9.40
C TYR A 30 7.56 -2.66 -10.83
N THR A 31 7.61 -3.71 -11.62
CA THR A 31 7.88 -3.64 -13.04
C THR A 31 6.61 -4.00 -13.78
N TYR A 32 6.08 -3.06 -14.55
CA TYR A 32 4.84 -3.24 -15.28
C TYR A 32 5.10 -3.25 -16.77
N HIS A 33 4.66 -4.31 -17.43
CA HIS A 33 4.68 -4.40 -18.89
C HIS A 33 3.35 -3.88 -19.41
N VAL A 34 3.40 -2.74 -20.08
CA VAL A 34 2.19 -2.05 -20.51
C VAL A 34 1.59 -2.75 -21.73
N PRO A 35 0.33 -3.18 -21.65
CA PRO A 35 -0.34 -3.75 -22.82
C PRO A 35 -0.50 -2.72 -23.94
N ASP A 36 -0.57 -3.20 -25.18
CA ASP A 36 -0.65 -2.33 -26.37
C ASP A 36 -1.87 -1.42 -26.39
N ASN A 37 -2.95 -1.84 -25.75
CA ASN A 37 -4.19 -1.07 -25.68
C ASN A 37 -4.27 -0.09 -24.52
N VAL A 38 -3.19 0.06 -23.75
CA VAL A 38 -3.14 0.93 -22.58
C VAL A 38 -2.24 2.11 -22.89
N SER A 39 -2.70 3.31 -22.58
CA SER A 39 -1.89 4.52 -22.75
C SER A 39 -0.75 4.58 -21.77
N LEU A 40 0.27 5.37 -22.09
CA LEU A 40 1.41 5.57 -21.19
C LEU A 40 0.96 6.14 -19.84
N GLU A 41 0.03 7.08 -19.84
CA GLU A 41 -0.47 7.69 -18.61
C GLU A 41 -1.22 6.68 -17.72
N GLU A 42 -2.02 5.84 -18.31
CA GLU A 42 -2.67 4.75 -17.59
C GLU A 42 -1.66 3.72 -17.08
N GLY A 43 -0.67 3.42 -17.91
CA GLY A 43 0.41 2.51 -17.54
C GLY A 43 1.19 3.01 -16.32
N LYS A 44 1.51 4.29 -16.28
CA LYS A 44 2.18 4.91 -15.14
C LYS A 44 1.34 4.80 -13.88
N ARG A 45 0.07 5.12 -13.97
CA ARG A 45 -0.86 5.01 -12.82
C ARG A 45 -0.93 3.59 -12.29
N THR A 46 -1.12 2.64 -13.18
CA THR A 46 -1.19 1.23 -12.80
C THR A 46 0.10 0.75 -12.15
N ALA A 47 1.24 1.13 -12.70
CA ALA A 47 2.54 0.76 -12.15
C ALA A 47 2.73 1.32 -10.73
N ILE A 48 2.37 2.57 -10.51
CA ILE A 48 2.45 3.22 -9.20
C ILE A 48 1.52 2.52 -8.20
N GLU A 49 0.29 2.24 -8.59
CA GLU A 49 -0.68 1.53 -7.76
C GLU A 49 -0.17 0.16 -7.33
N ARG A 50 0.37 -0.58 -8.26
CA ARG A 50 0.91 -1.91 -7.98
C ARG A 50 2.16 -1.88 -7.12
N ALA A 51 3.00 -0.85 -7.28
CA ALA A 51 4.15 -0.65 -6.41
C ALA A 51 3.72 -0.35 -4.96
N LYS A 52 2.66 0.42 -4.77
CA LYS A 52 2.07 0.65 -3.45
C LYS A 52 1.56 -0.64 -2.83
N ILE A 53 0.83 -1.44 -3.59
CA ILE A 53 0.30 -2.71 -3.12
C ILE A 53 1.45 -3.65 -2.73
N GLN A 54 2.50 -3.69 -3.53
CA GLN A 54 3.67 -4.49 -3.23
C GLN A 54 4.34 -4.04 -1.92
N ALA A 55 4.45 -2.74 -1.71
CA ALA A 55 4.99 -2.20 -0.47
C ALA A 55 4.14 -2.61 0.74
N LEU A 56 2.83 -2.54 0.62
CA LEU A 56 1.91 -2.95 1.69
C LEU A 56 2.00 -4.45 1.97
N ALA A 57 2.07 -5.25 0.92
CA ALA A 57 2.20 -6.70 1.05
C ALA A 57 3.51 -7.09 1.73
N ASP A 58 4.60 -6.43 1.38
CA ASP A 58 5.91 -6.70 1.96
C ASP A 58 5.97 -6.28 3.44
N ALA A 59 5.30 -5.20 3.80
CA ALA A 59 5.32 -4.68 5.17
C ALA A 59 4.34 -5.40 6.10
N PHE A 60 3.15 -5.69 5.62
CA PHE A 60 2.05 -6.17 6.48
C PHE A 60 1.51 -7.55 6.10
N GLY A 61 1.97 -8.08 4.99
CA GLY A 61 1.50 -9.35 4.48
C GLY A 61 0.28 -9.24 3.59
N ALA A 62 -0.06 -10.34 2.98
CA ALA A 62 -1.22 -10.45 2.10
C ALA A 62 -1.85 -11.82 2.27
N LEU A 63 -3.18 -11.87 2.15
CA LEU A 63 -3.90 -13.11 2.11
C LEU A 63 -4.05 -13.53 0.66
N VAL A 64 -3.52 -14.68 0.33
CA VAL A 64 -3.71 -15.24 -1.00
C VAL A 64 -5.10 -15.85 -1.06
N SER A 65 -5.95 -15.26 -1.86
CA SER A 65 -7.26 -15.82 -2.11
C SER A 65 -7.15 -16.90 -3.17
N GLN A 66 -7.60 -18.08 -2.85
CA GLN A 66 -7.61 -19.18 -3.81
C GLN A 66 -8.70 -19.03 -4.86
N ASN A 67 -9.68 -18.23 -4.60
CA ASN A 67 -10.71 -17.91 -5.57
C ASN A 67 -10.32 -16.64 -6.28
N ASN A 68 -9.91 -16.80 -7.51
CA ASN A 68 -9.59 -15.69 -8.37
C ASN A 68 -10.73 -14.72 -8.62
N SER A 69 -11.79 -14.93 -8.02
CA SER A 69 -12.90 -14.04 -8.01
C SER A 69 -12.70 -12.78 -7.21
N THR A 70 -11.55 -12.60 -6.76
CA THR A 70 -11.14 -11.33 -6.37
C THR A 70 -11.23 -10.31 -7.38
N ILE A 71 -12.03 -10.45 -8.15
CA ILE A 71 -12.36 -9.36 -8.89
C ILE A 71 -12.60 -8.24 -7.99
N VAL A 72 -11.66 -7.44 -8.01
CA VAL A 72 -11.73 -6.12 -7.55
C VAL A 72 -13.02 -5.59 -8.02
N LYS A 73 -13.90 -5.61 -7.18
CA LYS A 73 -15.16 -5.06 -7.50
C LYS A 73 -15.01 -3.59 -7.56
N ASN A 74 -14.87 -3.14 -8.74
CA ASN A 74 -15.08 -1.77 -9.06
C ASN A 74 -16.55 -1.46 -8.87
N GLU A 75 -16.95 -1.48 -7.66
CA GLU A 75 -18.24 -0.92 -7.36
C GLU A 75 -18.16 0.56 -7.60
N ASN A 76 -18.94 1.04 -8.51
CA ASN A 76 -19.02 2.45 -8.89
C ASN A 76 -17.77 3.04 -9.55
N GLY A 77 -16.95 2.24 -10.18
CA GLY A 77 -15.75 2.73 -10.82
C GLY A 77 -14.68 3.24 -9.88
N LYS A 78 -14.83 3.01 -8.61
CA LYS A 78 -13.83 3.37 -7.61
C LYS A 78 -13.15 2.13 -7.11
N SER A 79 -11.96 1.89 -7.60
CA SER A 79 -11.11 0.93 -6.93
C SER A 79 -10.60 1.58 -5.67
N SER A 80 -11.03 1.10 -4.57
CA SER A 80 -10.40 1.45 -3.32
C SER A 80 -9.04 0.78 -3.30
N VAL A 81 -7.99 1.56 -3.11
CA VAL A 81 -6.62 1.06 -2.99
C VAL A 81 -6.50 -0.02 -1.93
N ASN A 82 -7.38 -0.01 -0.97
CA ASN A 82 -7.39 -0.95 0.14
C ASN A 82 -7.76 -2.37 -0.27
N PHE A 83 -8.39 -2.52 -1.41
CA PHE A 83 -8.85 -3.81 -1.89
C PHE A 83 -8.14 -4.29 -3.12
N LEU A 84 -7.10 -3.58 -3.52
CA LEU A 84 -6.38 -4.01 -4.68
C LEU A 84 -5.59 -5.27 -4.35
N SER A 85 -5.82 -6.27 -5.13
CA SER A 85 -5.06 -7.49 -5.05
C SER A 85 -4.18 -7.62 -6.28
N ILE A 86 -2.97 -8.06 -6.07
CA ILE A 86 -2.10 -8.48 -7.17
C ILE A 86 -2.13 -9.99 -7.18
N GLY A 87 -2.57 -10.58 -8.28
CA GLY A 87 -2.60 -12.03 -8.41
C GLY A 87 -3.46 -12.75 -7.39
N GLY A 88 -4.55 -12.11 -6.94
CA GLY A 88 -5.44 -12.71 -5.97
C GLY A 88 -5.04 -12.58 -4.51
N SER A 89 -4.13 -11.67 -4.22
CA SER A 89 -3.69 -11.44 -2.83
C SER A 89 -4.28 -10.16 -2.27
N ASP A 90 -4.96 -10.26 -1.15
CA ASP A 90 -5.50 -9.11 -0.44
C ASP A 90 -4.47 -8.59 0.55
N VAL A 91 -4.05 -7.36 0.38
CA VAL A 91 -3.06 -6.77 1.28
C VAL A 91 -3.69 -6.27 2.57
N LYS A 92 -2.95 -6.40 3.66
CA LYS A 92 -3.40 -6.01 4.99
C LYS A 92 -2.87 -4.67 5.43
N GLY A 93 -2.74 -3.74 4.52
CA GLY A 93 -2.21 -2.43 4.82
C GLY A 93 -2.97 -1.33 4.11
N GLU A 94 -2.86 -0.13 4.65
CA GLU A 94 -3.45 1.07 4.11
C GLU A 94 -2.36 2.09 3.83
N TRP A 95 -2.36 2.64 2.62
CA TRP A 95 -1.42 3.68 2.24
C TRP A 95 -1.89 5.03 2.78
N ILE A 96 -1.05 5.70 3.55
CA ILE A 96 -1.37 6.98 4.16
C ILE A 96 -0.93 8.14 3.28
N GLU A 97 0.36 8.16 2.93
CA GLU A 97 0.90 9.19 2.06
C GLU A 97 2.15 8.72 1.35
N THR A 98 2.45 9.34 0.22
CA THR A 98 3.66 9.08 -0.53
C THR A 98 4.76 10.04 -0.07
N ILE A 99 5.96 9.52 0.17
CA ILE A 99 7.11 10.32 0.56
C ILE A 99 7.89 10.67 -0.70
N GLY A 100 7.96 11.96 -1.02
CA GLY A 100 8.61 12.41 -2.24
C GLY A 100 7.83 12.03 -3.49
N GLU A 101 8.53 11.93 -4.60
CA GLU A 101 7.93 11.55 -5.87
C GLU A 101 8.32 10.12 -6.24
N PRO A 102 7.39 9.34 -6.81
CA PRO A 102 7.73 8.03 -7.33
C PRO A 102 8.81 8.14 -8.42
N LYS A 103 9.76 7.23 -8.38
CA LYS A 103 10.78 7.16 -9.43
C LYS A 103 10.29 6.20 -10.51
N LEU A 104 10.23 6.71 -11.73
CA LEU A 104 9.76 5.96 -12.88
C LEU A 104 10.88 5.80 -13.89
N ASP A 105 11.13 4.57 -14.31
CA ASP A 105 12.03 4.27 -15.40
C ASP A 105 11.22 3.62 -16.52
N ILE A 106 11.18 4.27 -17.67
CA ILE A 106 10.35 3.86 -18.80
C ILE A 106 11.25 3.45 -19.94
N PHE A 107 11.11 2.22 -20.40
CA PHE A 107 11.94 1.68 -21.46
C PHE A 107 11.19 0.57 -22.22
N TYR A 108 11.76 0.15 -23.35
CA TYR A 108 11.26 -0.99 -24.09
C TYR A 108 12.11 -2.21 -23.79
N GLU A 109 11.46 -3.31 -23.49
CA GLU A 109 12.09 -4.59 -23.26
C GLU A 109 11.31 -5.65 -24.03
N SER A 110 11.97 -6.40 -24.90
CA SER A 110 11.31 -7.42 -25.74
C SER A 110 10.11 -6.88 -26.52
N ASN A 111 10.24 -5.69 -27.07
CA ASN A 111 9.19 -4.97 -27.80
C ASN A 111 7.98 -4.58 -26.96
N MET A 112 8.10 -4.62 -25.64
CA MET A 112 7.05 -4.18 -24.73
C MET A 112 7.46 -2.91 -24.02
N LEU A 113 6.54 -1.97 -23.96
CA LEU A 113 6.72 -0.78 -23.13
C LEU A 113 6.70 -1.20 -21.67
N THR A 114 7.77 -0.90 -20.97
CA THR A 114 7.96 -1.35 -19.59
C THR A 114 8.16 -0.15 -18.68
N ILE A 115 7.48 -0.15 -17.54
CA ILE A 115 7.61 0.90 -16.54
C ILE A 115 8.06 0.27 -15.23
N LYS A 116 9.21 0.72 -14.75
CA LYS A 116 9.76 0.31 -13.47
C LYS A 116 9.54 1.40 -12.46
N VAL A 117 8.87 1.10 -11.37
CA VAL A 117 8.51 2.07 -10.34
C VAL A 117 9.19 1.75 -9.04
N SER A 118 9.71 2.78 -8.39
CA SER A 118 10.17 2.71 -7.01
C SER A 118 9.47 3.82 -6.24
N ILE A 119 8.85 3.47 -5.14
CA ILE A 119 8.05 4.41 -4.36
C ILE A 119 8.25 4.21 -2.86
N ASP A 120 8.32 5.31 -2.14
CA ASP A 120 8.37 5.31 -0.69
C ASP A 120 7.11 5.97 -0.14
N GLY A 121 6.65 5.48 0.98
CA GLY A 121 5.45 6.01 1.59
C GLY A 121 5.34 5.69 3.06
N LYS A 122 4.25 6.17 3.63
CA LYS A 122 3.84 5.86 4.99
C LYS A 122 2.56 5.05 4.93
N ALA A 123 2.50 4.03 5.73
CA ALA A 123 1.37 3.10 5.74
C ALA A 123 1.12 2.56 7.14
N ARG A 124 -0.04 1.97 7.33
CA ARG A 124 -0.39 1.31 8.59
C ARG A 124 -1.09 -0.01 8.30
N GLU A 125 -1.02 -0.92 9.25
CA GLU A 125 -1.71 -2.19 9.17
C GLU A 125 -3.22 -1.97 9.35
N ILE A 126 -4.00 -2.69 8.58
CA ILE A 126 -5.46 -2.70 8.73
C ILE A 126 -5.88 -3.75 9.74
#